data_84460bbe10c01ea66ff2bc246ef460c6
#
_entry.id   84460bbe10c01ea66ff2bc246ef460c6
#
_cell.length_a   1.000
_cell.length_b   1.000
_cell.length_c   1.000
_cell.angle_alpha   90.00
_cell.angle_beta   90.00
_cell.angle_gamma   90.00
#
_symmetry.space_group_name_H-M   'P 1'
#
loop_
_entity.id
_entity.type
_entity.pdbx_description
1 polymer ?
#
loop_
_entity_poly.entity_id
_entity_poly.type
_entity_poly.pdbx_seq_one_letter_code
_entity_poly.pdbx_strand_id
1 'polypeptide(L)'
;MKTVYWLIKREFWEHRGGFFWAPVITGGVFLLLNIMGIIGGEVFGVHHGFHFGDAGDLENLPRLINSLDAHQMQMVGSGLDMAMLSASFLISIVFCFVVFFYCLGALYDDRRDRSILFWKSLPISNTQTVASKVIAAIIAAPIIAIACGVLTGFAMLLLFAITLSLHGVSVWSLLMLAHPLQVISFLIGSLPIYMLWSLPTVGWLMLCSSWARSKPFLWAVVIPVALGVILSWFHILGLLDVRSDWYWREILARVLFSVFPGGWFKDTGLVQIGHDPQAISDFFSLSNAYSVLAKPDIWIGAVAGVAMLALSVWFRRWRDDS
;
A
#
# COMPACT_ATOMS: atom_id res chain seq x y z
N MET A 1 23.62 -17.85 -1.82
CA MET A 1 23.09 -16.60 -1.23
C MET A 1 23.53 -15.33 -1.97
N LYS A 2 24.80 -15.19 -2.38
CA LYS A 2 25.28 -14.00 -3.09
C LYS A 2 24.54 -13.74 -4.43
N THR A 3 24.20 -14.79 -5.19
CA THR A 3 23.52 -14.68 -6.49
C THR A 3 22.13 -14.05 -6.38
N VAL A 4 21.30 -14.48 -5.41
CA VAL A 4 19.94 -13.94 -5.21
C VAL A 4 19.98 -12.47 -4.82
N TYR A 5 20.94 -12.08 -3.96
CA TYR A 5 21.13 -10.68 -3.59
C TYR A 5 21.43 -9.78 -4.80
N TRP A 6 22.32 -10.24 -5.69
CA TRP A 6 22.66 -9.48 -6.89
C TRP A 6 21.49 -9.41 -7.88
N LEU A 7 20.68 -10.47 -7.98
CA LEU A 7 19.46 -10.46 -8.78
C LEU A 7 18.45 -9.45 -8.26
N ILE A 8 18.18 -9.41 -6.94
CA ILE A 8 17.27 -8.42 -6.34
C ILE A 8 17.79 -7.00 -6.54
N LYS A 9 19.11 -6.79 -6.33
CA LYS A 9 19.73 -5.48 -6.55
C LYS A 9 19.58 -5.01 -7.99
N ARG A 10 19.72 -5.91 -8.96
CA ARG A 10 19.50 -5.63 -10.36
C ARG A 10 18.06 -5.24 -10.65
N GLU A 11 17.09 -6.02 -10.18
CA GLU A 11 15.65 -5.71 -10.32
C GLU A 11 15.33 -4.30 -9.80
N PHE A 12 15.90 -3.93 -8.65
CA PHE A 12 15.76 -2.59 -8.11
C PHE A 12 16.33 -1.50 -9.04
N TRP A 13 17.55 -1.70 -9.57
CA TRP A 13 18.15 -0.70 -10.44
C TRP A 13 17.45 -0.58 -11.80
N GLU A 14 16.98 -1.69 -12.35
CA GLU A 14 16.24 -1.75 -13.60
C GLU A 14 14.90 -1.02 -13.49
N HIS A 15 14.21 -1.16 -12.34
CA HIS A 15 12.92 -0.55 -12.07
C HIS A 15 12.96 0.62 -11.07
N ARG A 16 14.13 1.28 -10.92
CA ARG A 16 14.32 2.38 -9.97
C ARG A 16 13.32 3.53 -10.14
N GLY A 17 12.84 3.76 -11.35
CA GLY A 17 11.81 4.76 -11.64
C GLY A 17 10.53 4.52 -10.85
N GLY A 18 10.04 3.27 -10.87
CA GLY A 18 8.86 2.87 -10.11
C GLY A 18 9.13 2.68 -8.62
N PHE A 19 10.18 1.93 -8.27
CA PHE A 19 10.43 1.53 -6.87
C PHE A 19 10.94 2.65 -5.98
N PHE A 20 11.67 3.61 -6.51
CA PHE A 20 12.25 4.70 -5.74
C PHE A 20 11.60 6.06 -6.07
N TRP A 21 11.55 6.43 -7.36
CA TRP A 21 11.08 7.76 -7.72
C TRP A 21 9.57 7.94 -7.54
N ALA A 22 8.75 6.91 -7.79
CA ALA A 22 7.30 7.04 -7.61
C ALA A 22 6.91 7.34 -6.14
N PRO A 23 7.41 6.62 -5.10
CA PRO A 23 7.17 6.98 -3.70
C PRO A 23 7.67 8.37 -3.34
N VAL A 24 8.88 8.76 -3.80
CA VAL A 24 9.48 10.06 -3.51
C VAL A 24 8.67 11.20 -4.11
N ILE A 25 8.28 11.09 -5.39
CA ILE A 25 7.46 12.10 -6.06
C ILE A 25 6.09 12.19 -5.39
N THR A 26 5.46 11.06 -5.06
CA THR A 26 4.17 11.04 -4.37
C THR A 26 4.25 11.74 -3.01
N GLY A 27 5.29 11.45 -2.22
CA GLY A 27 5.53 12.15 -0.95
C GLY A 27 5.75 13.65 -1.13
N GLY A 28 6.54 14.04 -2.13
CA GLY A 28 6.76 15.44 -2.48
C GLY A 28 5.49 16.18 -2.88
N VAL A 29 4.67 15.57 -3.74
CA VAL A 29 3.36 16.11 -4.15
C VAL A 29 2.42 16.22 -2.95
N PHE A 30 2.38 15.21 -2.08
CA PHE A 30 1.58 15.24 -0.87
C PHE A 30 1.96 16.41 0.05
N LEU A 31 3.26 16.62 0.31
CA LEU A 31 3.74 17.73 1.11
C LEU A 31 3.42 19.08 0.46
N LEU A 32 3.60 19.19 -0.86
CA LEU A 32 3.27 20.40 -1.61
C LEU A 32 1.79 20.76 -1.50
N LEU A 33 0.90 19.77 -1.65
CA LEU A 33 -0.55 20.00 -1.49
C LEU A 33 -0.91 20.42 -0.07
N ASN A 34 -0.25 19.86 0.95
CA ASN A 34 -0.45 20.29 2.34
C ASN A 34 0.03 21.73 2.56
N ILE A 35 1.19 22.12 2.04
CA ILE A 35 1.70 23.50 2.08
C ILE A 35 0.72 24.45 1.40
N MET A 36 0.24 24.11 0.21
CA MET A 36 -0.77 24.91 -0.50
C MET A 36 -2.08 25.02 0.29
N GLY A 37 -2.51 23.93 0.95
CA GLY A 37 -3.69 23.94 1.82
C GLY A 37 -3.53 24.86 3.01
N ILE A 38 -2.38 24.85 3.67
CA ILE A 38 -2.06 25.74 4.80
C ILE A 38 -2.06 27.19 4.34
N ILE A 39 -1.31 27.53 3.28
CA ILE A 39 -1.24 28.91 2.75
C ILE A 39 -2.64 29.36 2.28
N GLY A 40 -3.37 28.48 1.61
CA GLY A 40 -4.75 28.75 1.17
C GLY A 40 -5.66 29.03 2.37
N GLY A 41 -5.58 28.24 3.43
CA GLY A 41 -6.34 28.45 4.67
C GLY A 41 -6.03 29.81 5.33
N GLU A 42 -4.75 30.20 5.40
CA GLU A 42 -4.34 31.49 5.95
C GLU A 42 -4.79 32.67 5.08
N VAL A 43 -4.57 32.59 3.76
CA VAL A 43 -4.86 33.71 2.83
C VAL A 43 -6.35 33.84 2.58
N PHE A 44 -7.08 32.73 2.31
CA PHE A 44 -8.50 32.76 2.01
C PHE A 44 -9.39 32.77 3.24
N GLY A 45 -8.95 32.19 4.35
CA GLY A 45 -9.67 32.25 5.64
C GLY A 45 -9.83 33.67 6.12
N VAL A 46 -8.84 34.51 5.91
CA VAL A 46 -8.88 35.95 6.23
C VAL A 46 -9.86 36.71 5.30
N HIS A 47 -10.04 36.29 4.04
CA HIS A 47 -10.84 37.06 3.06
C HIS A 47 -12.29 36.61 2.90
N HIS A 48 -12.65 35.35 3.23
CA HIS A 48 -13.97 34.80 2.91
C HIS A 48 -14.77 34.32 4.12
N GLY A 49 -14.32 34.55 5.34
CA GLY A 49 -15.07 34.15 6.53
C GLY A 49 -15.38 32.64 6.60
N PHE A 50 -14.64 31.82 5.88
CA PHE A 50 -14.66 30.37 6.05
C PHE A 50 -14.01 30.09 7.40
N HIS A 51 -14.84 29.94 8.42
CA HIS A 51 -14.46 29.63 9.77
C HIS A 51 -13.89 28.20 9.85
N PHE A 52 -12.63 28.03 9.54
CA PHE A 52 -11.83 27.05 10.25
C PHE A 52 -11.38 27.71 11.57
N GLY A 53 -12.29 27.75 12.57
CA GLY A 53 -12.07 28.53 13.79
C GLY A 53 -11.99 30.04 13.50
N ASP A 54 -12.69 30.88 14.27
CA ASP A 54 -12.62 32.34 14.11
C ASP A 54 -11.14 32.77 13.97
N ALA A 55 -10.83 33.72 13.05
CA ALA A 55 -9.48 34.27 12.94
C ALA A 55 -8.96 34.81 14.28
N GLY A 56 -9.88 35.16 15.23
CA GLY A 56 -9.56 35.44 16.61
C GLY A 56 -9.12 34.21 17.43
N ASP A 57 -9.44 33.00 16.99
CA ASP A 57 -9.03 31.76 17.70
C ASP A 57 -7.58 31.41 17.42
N LEU A 58 -7.00 31.81 16.29
CA LEU A 58 -5.59 31.56 15.98
C LEU A 58 -4.64 32.37 16.90
N GLU A 59 -5.00 33.57 17.27
CA GLU A 59 -4.25 34.36 18.28
C GLU A 59 -4.35 33.75 19.70
N ASN A 60 -5.42 33.01 19.96
CA ASN A 60 -5.66 32.35 21.24
C ASN A 60 -5.23 30.86 21.27
N LEU A 61 -4.69 30.33 20.16
CA LEU A 61 -4.26 28.92 20.07
C LEU A 61 -3.36 28.47 21.24
N PRO A 62 -2.38 29.25 21.73
CA PRO A 62 -1.59 28.83 22.89
C PRO A 62 -2.42 28.70 24.17
N ARG A 63 -3.42 29.55 24.32
CA ARG A 63 -4.35 29.49 25.49
C ARG A 63 -5.32 28.30 25.34
N LEU A 64 -5.82 28.05 24.15
CA LEU A 64 -6.69 26.91 23.85
C LEU A 64 -5.95 25.59 24.11
N ILE A 65 -4.71 25.42 23.61
CA ILE A 65 -3.91 24.21 23.85
C ILE A 65 -3.65 24.01 25.34
N ASN A 66 -3.36 25.07 26.10
CA ASN A 66 -3.15 24.97 27.54
C ASN A 66 -4.45 24.72 28.32
N SER A 67 -5.63 24.96 27.75
CA SER A 67 -6.94 24.69 28.35
C SER A 67 -7.52 23.32 27.94
N LEU A 68 -6.85 22.57 27.05
CA LEU A 68 -7.31 21.25 26.61
C LEU A 68 -7.29 20.27 27.78
N ASP A 69 -8.38 19.55 27.93
CA ASP A 69 -8.48 18.42 28.83
C ASP A 69 -7.62 17.23 28.30
N ALA A 70 -7.27 16.31 29.20
CA ALA A 70 -6.44 15.14 28.85
C ALA A 70 -7.01 14.34 27.67
N HIS A 71 -8.34 14.21 27.58
CA HIS A 71 -9.02 13.56 26.47
C HIS A 71 -8.84 14.32 25.14
N GLN A 72 -8.94 15.65 25.16
CA GLN A 72 -8.73 16.49 23.99
C GLN A 72 -7.27 16.48 23.52
N MET A 73 -6.30 16.47 24.45
CA MET A 73 -4.88 16.29 24.11
C MET A 73 -4.62 14.95 23.44
N GLN A 74 -5.27 13.88 23.92
CA GLN A 74 -5.16 12.56 23.28
C GLN A 74 -5.77 12.57 21.87
N MET A 75 -6.89 13.28 21.65
CA MET A 75 -7.48 13.45 20.32
C MET A 75 -6.53 14.16 19.35
N VAL A 76 -5.86 15.22 19.79
CA VAL A 76 -4.87 15.93 18.98
C VAL A 76 -3.70 15.01 18.62
N GLY A 77 -3.17 14.27 19.61
CA GLY A 77 -2.09 13.30 19.38
C GLY A 77 -2.48 12.23 18.36
N SER A 78 -3.64 11.61 18.53
CA SER A 78 -4.15 10.60 17.58
C SER A 78 -4.43 11.18 16.20
N GLY A 79 -4.84 12.45 16.10
CA GLY A 79 -4.99 13.18 14.85
C GLY A 79 -3.64 13.35 14.12
N LEU A 80 -2.57 13.68 14.84
CA LEU A 80 -1.21 13.77 14.28
C LEU A 80 -0.69 12.41 13.82
N ASP A 81 -0.97 11.35 14.58
CA ASP A 81 -0.60 9.98 14.22
C ASP A 81 -1.33 9.52 12.95
N MET A 82 -2.63 9.85 12.84
CA MET A 82 -3.42 9.59 11.62
C MET A 82 -2.93 10.41 10.42
N ALA A 83 -2.52 11.65 10.63
CA ALA A 83 -1.94 12.48 9.58
C ALA A 83 -0.63 11.87 9.05
N MET A 84 0.24 11.38 9.93
CA MET A 84 1.46 10.65 9.55
C MET A 84 1.14 9.36 8.80
N LEU A 85 0.13 8.60 9.25
CA LEU A 85 -0.31 7.39 8.57
C LEU A 85 -0.89 7.67 7.19
N SER A 86 -1.64 8.77 7.02
CA SER A 86 -2.25 9.16 5.75
C SER A 86 -1.21 9.41 4.66
N ALA A 87 -0.07 10.01 4.99
CA ALA A 87 1.06 10.17 4.10
C ALA A 87 1.61 8.81 3.63
N SER A 88 1.82 7.89 4.57
CA SER A 88 2.29 6.53 4.28
C SER A 88 1.28 5.74 3.46
N PHE A 89 -0.01 5.90 3.73
CA PHE A 89 -1.09 5.23 3.02
C PHE A 89 -1.21 5.69 1.57
N LEU A 90 -1.14 7.00 1.30
CA LEU A 90 -1.18 7.56 -0.05
C LEU A 90 0.02 7.05 -0.89
N ILE A 91 1.22 7.09 -0.32
CA ILE A 91 2.42 6.56 -0.98
C ILE A 91 2.24 5.07 -1.28
N SER A 92 1.69 4.30 -0.33
CA SER A 92 1.46 2.87 -0.51
C SER A 92 0.43 2.57 -1.60
N ILE A 93 -0.63 3.38 -1.74
CA ILE A 93 -1.61 3.23 -2.85
C ILE A 93 -0.92 3.39 -4.20
N VAL A 94 -0.19 4.49 -4.41
CA VAL A 94 0.53 4.73 -5.68
C VAL A 94 1.53 3.60 -5.93
N PHE A 95 2.22 3.19 -4.89
CA PHE A 95 3.21 2.13 -4.97
C PHE A 95 2.62 0.76 -5.32
N CYS A 96 1.39 0.47 -4.89
CA CYS A 96 0.67 -0.75 -5.28
C CYS A 96 0.42 -0.84 -6.78
N PHE A 97 0.12 0.29 -7.43
CA PHE A 97 0.04 0.32 -8.90
C PHE A 97 1.40 0.00 -9.53
N VAL A 98 2.49 0.54 -8.98
CA VAL A 98 3.85 0.22 -9.45
C VAL A 98 4.12 -1.28 -9.35
N VAL A 99 3.85 -1.90 -8.20
CA VAL A 99 4.04 -3.34 -7.99
C VAL A 99 3.13 -4.16 -8.90
N PHE A 100 1.88 -3.73 -9.09
CA PHE A 100 0.93 -4.38 -9.97
C PHE A 100 1.44 -4.47 -11.40
N PHE A 101 1.84 -3.33 -11.99
CA PHE A 101 2.36 -3.30 -13.37
C PHE A 101 3.72 -3.96 -13.48
N TYR A 102 4.57 -3.85 -12.46
CA TYR A 102 5.82 -4.58 -12.39
C TYR A 102 5.61 -6.10 -12.46
N CYS A 103 4.74 -6.67 -11.62
CA CYS A 103 4.45 -8.09 -11.62
C CYS A 103 3.84 -8.56 -12.96
N LEU A 104 2.99 -7.70 -13.55
CA LEU A 104 2.35 -7.98 -14.83
C LEU A 104 3.34 -8.01 -16.00
N GLY A 105 4.37 -7.14 -15.99
CA GLY A 105 5.42 -7.08 -17.02
C GLY A 105 6.58 -8.02 -16.76
N ALA A 106 6.89 -8.36 -15.51
CA ALA A 106 8.14 -8.92 -15.06
C ALA A 106 8.65 -10.16 -15.84
N LEU A 107 7.79 -11.09 -16.21
CA LEU A 107 8.15 -12.29 -16.97
C LEU A 107 7.82 -12.15 -18.46
N TYR A 108 6.88 -11.30 -18.80
CA TYR A 108 6.49 -11.03 -20.17
C TYR A 108 7.56 -10.21 -20.91
N ASP A 109 8.09 -9.16 -20.29
CA ASP A 109 9.11 -8.28 -20.88
C ASP A 109 10.41 -9.03 -21.10
N ASP A 110 10.84 -9.89 -20.16
CA ASP A 110 12.01 -10.78 -20.36
C ASP A 110 11.91 -11.61 -21.65
N ARG A 111 10.69 -12.07 -22.02
CA ARG A 111 10.47 -12.85 -23.24
C ARG A 111 10.38 -11.97 -24.48
N ARG A 112 9.64 -10.85 -24.37
CA ARG A 112 9.45 -9.91 -25.47
C ARG A 112 10.77 -9.34 -25.95
N ASP A 113 11.67 -8.97 -25.05
CA ASP A 113 12.95 -8.35 -25.35
C ASP A 113 14.06 -9.38 -25.63
N ARG A 114 13.70 -10.67 -25.66
CA ARG A 114 14.64 -11.81 -25.86
C ARG A 114 15.79 -11.85 -24.84
N SER A 115 15.72 -11.08 -23.77
CA SER A 115 16.72 -11.10 -22.71
C SER A 115 16.79 -12.45 -21.98
N ILE A 116 15.74 -13.25 -22.10
CA ILE A 116 15.68 -14.61 -21.57
C ILE A 116 16.81 -15.50 -22.08
N LEU A 117 17.26 -15.35 -23.36
CA LEU A 117 18.37 -16.10 -23.93
C LEU A 117 19.68 -15.79 -23.21
N PHE A 118 19.89 -14.52 -22.85
CA PHE A 118 21.04 -14.11 -22.06
C PHE A 118 20.99 -14.72 -20.65
N TRP A 119 19.81 -14.72 -20.01
CA TRP A 119 19.65 -15.28 -18.66
C TRP A 119 19.84 -16.81 -18.63
N LYS A 120 19.45 -17.52 -19.68
CA LYS A 120 19.67 -18.97 -19.80
C LYS A 120 21.15 -19.33 -20.00
N SER A 121 21.98 -18.42 -20.53
CA SER A 121 23.42 -18.64 -20.64
C SER A 121 24.18 -18.53 -19.31
N LEU A 122 23.53 -17.95 -18.28
CA LEU A 122 24.08 -17.86 -16.93
C LEU A 122 23.68 -19.07 -16.09
N PRO A 123 24.49 -19.51 -15.12
CA PRO A 123 24.17 -20.64 -14.23
C PRO A 123 23.13 -20.23 -13.17
N ILE A 124 21.96 -19.74 -13.62
CA ILE A 124 20.86 -19.26 -12.76
C ILE A 124 19.63 -20.10 -13.09
N SER A 125 18.98 -20.65 -12.06
CA SER A 125 17.75 -21.42 -12.25
C SER A 125 16.53 -20.52 -12.52
N ASN A 126 15.55 -21.03 -13.26
CA ASN A 126 14.27 -20.34 -13.48
C ASN A 126 13.57 -19.98 -12.14
N THR A 127 13.70 -20.84 -11.15
CA THR A 127 13.17 -20.60 -9.80
C THR A 127 13.84 -19.40 -9.13
N GLN A 128 15.18 -19.26 -9.25
CA GLN A 128 15.90 -18.11 -8.68
C GLN A 128 15.50 -16.80 -9.34
N THR A 129 15.28 -16.82 -10.66
CA THR A 129 14.84 -15.63 -11.40
C THR A 129 13.42 -15.20 -11.00
N VAL A 130 12.46 -16.13 -10.91
CA VAL A 130 11.11 -15.81 -10.47
C VAL A 130 11.11 -15.39 -9.00
N ALA A 131 11.83 -16.11 -8.13
CA ALA A 131 11.93 -15.79 -6.72
C ALA A 131 12.53 -14.38 -6.48
N SER A 132 13.58 -13.98 -7.22
CA SER A 132 14.15 -12.63 -7.07
C SER A 132 13.15 -11.54 -7.42
N LYS A 133 12.34 -11.73 -8.47
CA LYS A 133 11.29 -10.78 -8.86
C LYS A 133 10.16 -10.72 -7.81
N VAL A 134 9.74 -11.86 -7.28
CA VAL A 134 8.74 -11.94 -6.20
C VAL A 134 9.27 -11.27 -4.92
N ILE A 135 10.50 -11.54 -4.51
CA ILE A 135 11.13 -10.91 -3.35
C ILE A 135 11.25 -9.40 -3.56
N ALA A 136 11.62 -8.93 -4.76
CA ALA A 136 11.63 -7.52 -5.08
C ALA A 136 10.24 -6.88 -4.90
N ALA A 137 9.17 -7.52 -5.38
CA ALA A 137 7.81 -7.02 -5.30
C ALA A 137 7.21 -7.03 -3.88
N ILE A 138 7.43 -8.12 -3.10
CA ILE A 138 6.74 -8.35 -1.83
C ILE A 138 7.56 -7.84 -0.64
N ILE A 139 8.88 -7.76 -0.74
CA ILE A 139 9.77 -7.38 0.35
C ILE A 139 10.47 -6.05 0.08
N ALA A 140 11.31 -5.98 -0.97
CA ALA A 140 12.13 -4.80 -1.19
C ALA A 140 11.28 -3.55 -1.46
N ALA A 141 10.29 -3.71 -2.28
CA ALA A 141 9.39 -2.68 -2.70
C ALA A 141 8.59 -2.07 -1.52
N PRO A 142 7.86 -2.83 -0.68
CA PRO A 142 7.14 -2.27 0.47
C PRO A 142 8.05 -1.63 1.52
N ILE A 143 9.25 -2.15 1.74
CA ILE A 143 10.22 -1.53 2.64
C ILE A 143 10.57 -0.12 2.19
N ILE A 144 10.78 0.09 0.89
CA ILE A 144 11.07 1.41 0.33
C ILE A 144 9.86 2.33 0.47
N ALA A 145 8.66 1.82 0.18
CA ALA A 145 7.42 2.60 0.34
C ALA A 145 7.20 3.04 1.79
N ILE A 146 7.41 2.15 2.76
CA ILE A 146 7.32 2.47 4.19
C ILE A 146 8.38 3.50 4.58
N ALA A 147 9.63 3.33 4.15
CA ALA A 147 10.70 4.28 4.45
C ALA A 147 10.36 5.68 3.91
N CYS A 148 9.90 5.79 2.65
CA CYS A 148 9.45 7.04 2.07
C CYS A 148 8.22 7.60 2.81
N GLY A 149 7.27 6.75 3.19
CA GLY A 149 6.08 7.13 3.95
C GLY A 149 6.41 7.70 5.32
N VAL A 150 7.30 7.04 6.05
CA VAL A 150 7.79 7.52 7.36
C VAL A 150 8.50 8.86 7.22
N LEU A 151 9.41 9.01 6.25
CA LEU A 151 10.11 10.27 6.00
C LEU A 151 9.14 11.39 5.63
N THR A 152 8.15 11.12 4.79
CA THR A 152 7.11 12.10 4.42
C THR A 152 6.23 12.45 5.62
N GLY A 153 5.87 11.46 6.45
CA GLY A 153 5.11 11.67 7.68
C GLY A 153 5.86 12.57 8.67
N PHE A 154 7.16 12.34 8.87
CA PHE A 154 7.97 13.24 9.70
C PHE A 154 8.06 14.64 9.12
N ALA A 155 8.27 14.78 7.81
CA ALA A 155 8.28 16.09 7.16
C ALA A 155 6.94 16.82 7.34
N MET A 156 5.82 16.09 7.30
CA MET A 156 4.48 16.63 7.56
C MET A 156 4.31 17.08 9.01
N LEU A 157 4.75 16.27 9.99
CA LEU A 157 4.73 16.68 11.40
C LEU A 157 5.55 17.95 11.64
N LEU A 158 6.75 18.04 11.04
CA LEU A 158 7.57 19.24 11.12
C LEU A 158 6.88 20.45 10.49
N LEU A 159 6.21 20.25 9.35
CA LEU A 159 5.47 21.31 8.67
C LEU A 159 4.33 21.84 9.57
N PHE A 160 3.54 20.98 10.19
CA PHE A 160 2.52 21.40 11.16
C PHE A 160 3.12 22.06 12.39
N ALA A 161 4.22 21.53 12.92
CA ALA A 161 4.89 22.13 14.07
C ALA A 161 5.43 23.54 13.77
N ILE A 162 5.98 23.77 12.58
CA ILE A 162 6.45 25.09 12.13
C ILE A 162 5.27 26.06 11.98
N THR A 163 4.20 25.66 11.28
CA THR A 163 3.02 26.51 11.09
C THR A 163 2.40 26.93 12.44
N LEU A 164 2.20 25.99 13.34
CA LEU A 164 1.63 26.30 14.66
C LEU A 164 2.59 27.14 15.52
N SER A 165 3.91 26.99 15.32
CA SER A 165 4.91 27.82 15.98
C SER A 165 4.84 29.29 15.55
N LEU A 166 4.50 29.56 14.29
CA LEU A 166 4.27 30.93 13.80
C LEU A 166 3.07 31.59 14.50
N HIS A 167 2.14 30.79 15.00
CA HIS A 167 0.97 31.24 15.78
C HIS A 167 1.22 31.19 17.31
N GLY A 168 2.47 31.09 17.75
CA GLY A 168 2.85 31.16 19.16
C GLY A 168 2.75 29.87 19.96
N VAL A 169 2.51 28.72 19.29
CA VAL A 169 2.49 27.41 19.94
C VAL A 169 3.89 26.81 19.96
N SER A 170 4.30 26.20 21.07
CA SER A 170 5.61 25.53 21.16
C SER A 170 5.68 24.32 20.25
N VAL A 171 6.63 24.30 19.31
CA VAL A 171 6.92 23.13 18.45
C VAL A 171 7.12 21.86 19.25
N TRP A 172 7.79 21.98 20.39
CA TRP A 172 8.13 20.84 21.23
C TRP A 172 6.91 20.19 21.87
N SER A 173 5.92 21.00 22.31
CA SER A 173 4.70 20.47 22.91
C SER A 173 3.88 19.63 21.94
N LEU A 174 3.83 20.00 20.65
CA LEU A 174 3.12 19.27 19.61
C LEU A 174 3.84 17.97 19.22
N LEU A 175 5.17 18.01 19.10
CA LEU A 175 5.95 16.81 18.77
C LEU A 175 5.88 15.76 19.90
N MET A 176 5.69 16.20 21.14
CA MET A 176 5.51 15.31 22.29
C MET A 176 4.12 14.67 22.36
N LEU A 177 3.10 15.26 21.72
CA LEU A 177 1.75 14.69 21.62
C LEU A 177 1.65 13.58 20.59
N ALA A 178 2.44 13.62 19.52
CA ALA A 178 2.47 12.58 18.49
C ALA A 178 3.26 11.35 18.98
N HIS A 179 2.82 10.18 18.54
CA HIS A 179 3.46 8.90 18.85
C HIS A 179 4.08 8.26 17.59
N PRO A 180 5.09 8.90 16.94
CA PRO A 180 5.62 8.45 15.65
C PRO A 180 6.22 7.03 15.73
N LEU A 181 6.77 6.64 16.89
CA LEU A 181 7.28 5.28 17.10
C LEU A 181 6.16 4.23 17.04
N GLN A 182 4.96 4.55 17.47
CA GLN A 182 3.80 3.66 17.39
C GLN A 182 3.40 3.46 15.92
N VAL A 183 3.33 4.55 15.14
CA VAL A 183 3.03 4.50 13.70
C VAL A 183 4.09 3.69 12.95
N ILE A 184 5.38 3.94 13.22
CA ILE A 184 6.49 3.20 12.61
C ILE A 184 6.43 1.72 12.97
N SER A 185 6.23 1.39 14.24
CA SER A 185 6.13 -0.01 14.70
C SER A 185 4.96 -0.73 14.04
N PHE A 186 3.83 -0.05 13.87
CA PHE A 186 2.67 -0.58 13.15
C PHE A 186 2.97 -0.81 11.67
N LEU A 187 3.57 0.14 10.96
CA LEU A 187 3.93 0.00 9.55
C LEU A 187 4.93 -1.13 9.32
N ILE A 188 5.97 -1.23 10.13
CA ILE A 188 6.96 -2.31 10.02
C ILE A 188 6.36 -3.64 10.46
N GLY A 189 5.62 -3.65 11.55
CA GLY A 189 4.99 -4.86 12.09
C GLY A 189 3.89 -5.43 11.20
N SER A 190 3.25 -4.62 10.37
CA SER A 190 2.25 -5.08 9.38
C SER A 190 2.87 -5.69 8.12
N LEU A 191 4.18 -5.55 7.88
CA LEU A 191 4.87 -6.11 6.71
C LEU A 191 4.66 -7.63 6.54
N PRO A 192 4.83 -8.49 7.55
CA PRO A 192 4.61 -9.93 7.38
C PRO A 192 3.19 -10.29 6.97
N ILE A 193 2.20 -9.55 7.49
CA ILE A 193 0.79 -9.72 7.11
C ILE A 193 0.61 -9.30 5.65
N TYR A 194 1.15 -8.15 5.26
CA TYR A 194 1.12 -7.67 3.88
C TYR A 194 1.76 -8.68 2.91
N MET A 195 2.91 -9.27 3.27
CA MET A 195 3.58 -10.27 2.46
C MET A 195 2.66 -11.47 2.16
N LEU A 196 2.00 -12.01 3.18
CA LEU A 196 1.07 -13.13 3.02
C LEU A 196 -0.20 -12.71 2.25
N TRP A 197 -0.72 -11.52 2.56
CA TRP A 197 -1.93 -11.00 1.96
C TRP A 197 -1.78 -10.69 0.47
N SER A 198 -0.62 -10.21 0.04
CA SER A 198 -0.35 -9.84 -1.37
C SER A 198 -0.06 -11.03 -2.30
N LEU A 199 0.25 -12.21 -1.74
CA LEU A 199 0.62 -13.40 -2.52
C LEU A 199 -0.40 -13.79 -3.61
N PRO A 200 -1.72 -13.76 -3.39
CA PRO A 200 -2.68 -14.11 -4.45
C PRO A 200 -2.57 -13.20 -5.68
N THR A 201 -2.49 -11.89 -5.47
CA THR A 201 -2.36 -10.92 -6.58
C THR A 201 -1.01 -11.06 -7.28
N VAL A 202 0.09 -11.11 -6.53
CA VAL A 202 1.44 -11.26 -7.11
C VAL A 202 1.55 -12.58 -7.87
N GLY A 203 1.05 -13.69 -7.29
CA GLY A 203 1.03 -15.00 -7.93
C GLY A 203 0.23 -15.01 -9.23
N TRP A 204 -0.96 -14.42 -9.22
CA TRP A 204 -1.81 -14.31 -10.40
C TRP A 204 -1.18 -13.48 -11.52
N LEU A 205 -0.67 -12.28 -11.19
CA LEU A 205 -0.05 -11.39 -12.17
C LEU A 205 1.20 -12.01 -12.79
N MET A 206 2.05 -12.66 -11.98
CA MET A 206 3.23 -13.38 -12.45
C MET A 206 2.84 -14.59 -13.33
N LEU A 207 1.76 -15.30 -12.98
CA LEU A 207 1.24 -16.39 -13.79
C LEU A 207 0.78 -15.87 -15.15
N CYS A 208 -0.04 -14.82 -15.18
CA CYS A 208 -0.47 -14.21 -16.44
C CYS A 208 0.71 -13.65 -17.25
N SER A 209 1.67 -13.04 -16.57
CA SER A 209 2.92 -12.57 -17.18
C SER A 209 3.72 -13.71 -17.83
N SER A 210 3.74 -14.90 -17.21
CA SER A 210 4.46 -16.07 -17.76
C SER A 210 3.73 -16.74 -18.92
N TRP A 211 2.39 -16.67 -18.95
CA TRP A 211 1.58 -17.40 -19.93
C TRP A 211 1.16 -16.55 -21.14
N ALA A 212 0.92 -15.26 -20.98
CA ALA A 212 0.41 -14.38 -22.03
C ALA A 212 1.41 -14.26 -23.22
N ARG A 213 0.93 -14.47 -24.44
CA ARG A 213 1.71 -14.24 -25.68
C ARG A 213 1.76 -12.77 -26.05
N SER A 214 0.69 -12.02 -25.74
CA SER A 214 0.57 -10.59 -26.00
C SER A 214 -0.37 -9.99 -24.95
N LYS A 215 -0.19 -8.68 -24.63
CA LYS A 215 -1.08 -7.90 -23.78
C LYS A 215 -1.47 -8.62 -22.48
N PRO A 216 -0.52 -8.87 -21.56
CA PRO A 216 -0.79 -9.61 -20.31
C PRO A 216 -1.90 -8.99 -19.47
N PHE A 217 -2.14 -7.67 -19.60
CA PHE A 217 -3.23 -6.96 -18.94
C PHE A 217 -4.62 -7.51 -19.30
N LEU A 218 -4.85 -7.88 -20.57
CA LEU A 218 -6.12 -8.47 -20.98
C LEU A 218 -6.41 -9.77 -20.26
N TRP A 219 -5.39 -10.62 -20.10
CA TRP A 219 -5.51 -11.90 -19.43
C TRP A 219 -5.67 -11.76 -17.91
N ALA A 220 -4.92 -10.82 -17.32
CA ALA A 220 -4.89 -10.65 -15.87
C ALA A 220 -6.11 -9.90 -15.33
N VAL A 221 -6.64 -8.92 -16.05
CA VAL A 221 -7.69 -8.02 -15.58
C VAL A 221 -8.99 -8.20 -16.36
N VAL A 222 -8.94 -8.06 -17.69
CA VAL A 222 -10.16 -7.98 -18.50
C VAL A 222 -10.93 -9.30 -18.47
N ILE A 223 -10.24 -10.44 -18.56
CA ILE A 223 -10.92 -11.75 -18.56
C ILE A 223 -11.59 -12.05 -17.21
N PRO A 224 -10.92 -11.92 -16.04
CA PRO A 224 -11.61 -12.13 -14.76
C PRO A 224 -12.77 -11.15 -14.53
N VAL A 225 -12.63 -9.89 -14.92
CA VAL A 225 -13.71 -8.91 -14.80
C VAL A 225 -14.88 -9.28 -15.72
N ALA A 226 -14.62 -9.63 -16.98
CA ALA A 226 -15.65 -10.05 -17.93
C ALA A 226 -16.41 -11.30 -17.42
N LEU A 227 -15.67 -12.27 -16.85
CA LEU A 227 -16.28 -13.46 -16.24
C LEU A 227 -17.20 -13.06 -15.07
N GLY A 228 -16.77 -12.13 -14.21
CA GLY A 228 -17.61 -11.61 -13.12
C GLY A 228 -18.88 -10.93 -13.62
N VAL A 229 -18.79 -10.13 -14.69
CA VAL A 229 -19.94 -9.49 -15.32
C VAL A 229 -20.92 -10.54 -15.89
N ILE A 230 -20.41 -11.55 -16.59
CA ILE A 230 -21.21 -12.65 -17.13
C ILE A 230 -21.92 -13.41 -16.01
N LEU A 231 -21.21 -13.77 -14.94
CA LEU A 231 -21.81 -14.46 -13.78
C LEU A 231 -22.91 -13.61 -13.11
N SER A 232 -22.68 -12.29 -12.99
CA SER A 232 -23.68 -11.36 -12.44
C SER A 232 -24.90 -11.26 -13.34
N TRP A 233 -24.71 -11.27 -14.66
CA TRP A 233 -25.78 -11.26 -15.63
C TRP A 233 -26.66 -12.53 -15.55
N PHE A 234 -26.03 -13.71 -15.49
CA PHE A 234 -26.78 -14.97 -15.34
C PHE A 234 -27.50 -15.08 -13.99
N HIS A 235 -26.94 -14.50 -12.94
CA HIS A 235 -27.59 -14.41 -11.63
C HIS A 235 -28.86 -13.54 -11.69
N ILE A 236 -28.79 -12.37 -12.37
CA ILE A 236 -29.94 -11.48 -12.55
C ILE A 236 -31.05 -12.16 -13.37
N LEU A 237 -30.70 -12.96 -14.37
CA LEU A 237 -31.66 -13.72 -15.19
C LEU A 237 -32.24 -14.96 -14.47
N GLY A 238 -31.77 -15.25 -13.25
CA GLY A 238 -32.22 -16.43 -12.50
C GLY A 238 -31.78 -17.78 -13.12
N LEU A 239 -30.81 -17.76 -14.04
CA LEU A 239 -30.33 -18.98 -14.74
C LEU A 239 -29.28 -19.73 -13.93
N LEU A 240 -28.57 -19.06 -13.03
CA LEU A 240 -27.57 -19.67 -12.16
C LEU A 240 -27.83 -19.22 -10.71
N ASP A 241 -27.92 -20.19 -9.81
CA ASP A 241 -28.01 -19.94 -8.37
C ASP A 241 -26.64 -19.69 -7.73
N VAL A 242 -25.70 -19.11 -8.52
CA VAL A 242 -24.36 -18.73 -8.06
C VAL A 242 -24.42 -17.31 -7.54
N ARG A 243 -24.14 -17.15 -6.27
CA ARG A 243 -24.02 -15.80 -5.65
C ARG A 243 -22.88 -15.04 -6.30
N SER A 244 -23.20 -14.16 -7.24
CA SER A 244 -22.22 -13.32 -7.95
C SER A 244 -21.37 -12.48 -6.99
N ASP A 245 -21.94 -12.06 -5.85
CA ASP A 245 -21.24 -11.33 -4.78
C ASP A 245 -20.01 -12.08 -4.26
N TRP A 246 -20.10 -13.41 -4.13
CA TRP A 246 -18.98 -14.24 -3.69
C TRP A 246 -17.80 -14.15 -4.66
N TYR A 247 -18.07 -14.23 -5.99
CA TYR A 247 -17.01 -14.12 -6.99
C TYR A 247 -16.29 -12.76 -6.92
N TRP A 248 -17.04 -11.67 -6.79
CA TRP A 248 -16.48 -10.32 -6.73
C TRP A 248 -15.65 -10.08 -5.47
N ARG A 249 -16.13 -10.51 -4.31
CA ARG A 249 -15.50 -10.27 -3.02
C ARG A 249 -14.35 -11.23 -2.72
N GLU A 250 -14.57 -12.52 -2.95
CA GLU A 250 -13.63 -13.56 -2.52
C GLU A 250 -12.61 -13.91 -3.60
N ILE A 251 -12.99 -13.90 -4.87
CA ILE A 251 -12.06 -14.26 -5.95
C ILE A 251 -11.44 -13.02 -6.56
N LEU A 252 -12.24 -12.16 -7.20
CA LEU A 252 -11.72 -11.06 -8.00
C LEU A 252 -11.01 -10.02 -7.14
N ALA A 253 -11.58 -9.65 -5.99
CA ALA A 253 -10.95 -8.70 -5.09
C ALA A 253 -9.61 -9.24 -4.55
N ARG A 254 -9.54 -10.53 -4.21
CA ARG A 254 -8.29 -11.16 -3.72
C ARG A 254 -7.24 -11.28 -4.82
N VAL A 255 -7.65 -11.63 -6.03
CA VAL A 255 -6.73 -11.84 -7.15
C VAL A 255 -6.18 -10.52 -7.71
N LEU A 256 -6.95 -9.43 -7.68
CA LEU A 256 -6.52 -8.15 -8.26
C LEU A 256 -6.07 -7.11 -7.23
N PHE A 257 -6.66 -7.11 -6.03
CA PHE A 257 -6.49 -6.00 -5.10
C PHE A 257 -5.77 -6.36 -3.79
N SER A 258 -5.29 -7.60 -3.60
CA SER A 258 -4.57 -7.95 -2.36
C SER A 258 -3.21 -7.24 -2.22
N VAL A 259 -2.67 -6.68 -3.28
CA VAL A 259 -1.47 -5.83 -3.21
C VAL A 259 -1.76 -4.48 -2.52
N PHE A 260 -3.03 -4.03 -2.51
CA PHE A 260 -3.37 -2.77 -1.86
C PHE A 260 -3.33 -2.90 -0.34
N PRO A 261 -2.71 -1.92 0.37
CA PRO A 261 -2.60 -1.98 1.82
C PRO A 261 -3.98 -1.83 2.46
N GLY A 262 -4.16 -2.45 3.61
CA GLY A 262 -5.39 -2.32 4.38
C GLY A 262 -6.56 -3.20 3.92
N GLY A 263 -6.39 -4.02 2.88
CA GLY A 263 -7.43 -4.96 2.45
C GLY A 263 -7.87 -5.92 3.56
N TRP A 264 -6.97 -6.27 4.46
CA TRP A 264 -7.23 -7.12 5.62
C TRP A 264 -7.99 -6.42 6.76
N PHE A 265 -8.04 -5.08 6.81
CA PHE A 265 -8.76 -4.35 7.86
C PHE A 265 -10.27 -4.61 7.86
N LYS A 266 -10.85 -4.90 6.70
CA LYS A 266 -12.27 -5.30 6.61
C LYS A 266 -12.58 -6.50 7.49
N ASP A 267 -11.62 -7.39 7.63
CA ASP A 267 -11.78 -8.62 8.38
C ASP A 267 -11.50 -8.44 9.88
N THR A 268 -10.84 -7.36 10.29
CA THR A 268 -10.56 -7.08 11.71
C THR A 268 -11.67 -6.33 12.43
N GLY A 269 -12.72 -5.89 11.72
CA GLY A 269 -13.80 -5.07 12.29
C GLY A 269 -13.41 -3.61 12.56
N LEU A 270 -12.19 -3.20 12.21
CA LEU A 270 -11.65 -1.84 12.46
C LEU A 270 -12.15 -0.77 11.49
N VAL A 271 -13.08 -1.10 10.60
CA VAL A 271 -13.60 -0.15 9.57
C VAL A 271 -14.50 0.92 10.17
N GLN A 272 -14.97 0.77 11.42
CA GLN A 272 -15.74 1.79 12.14
C GLN A 272 -14.80 2.63 13.01
N ILE A 273 -13.86 3.35 12.40
CA ILE A 273 -13.08 4.36 13.09
C ILE A 273 -14.03 5.55 13.34
N GLY A 274 -14.71 5.54 14.50
CA GLY A 274 -15.41 6.70 15.01
C GLY A 274 -14.41 7.78 15.46
N HIS A 275 -14.92 8.91 15.95
CA HIS A 275 -14.09 9.98 16.53
C HIS A 275 -13.57 9.60 17.94
N ASP A 276 -13.59 8.32 18.31
CA ASP A 276 -13.13 7.84 19.60
C ASP A 276 -11.62 7.60 19.56
N PRO A 277 -10.84 8.30 20.41
CA PRO A 277 -9.40 8.12 20.50
C PRO A 277 -8.97 6.68 20.81
N GLN A 278 -9.81 5.93 21.53
CA GLN A 278 -9.55 4.52 21.84
C GLN A 278 -9.62 3.65 20.58
N ALA A 279 -10.61 3.89 19.71
CA ALA A 279 -10.72 3.20 18.43
C ALA A 279 -9.52 3.46 17.51
N ILE A 280 -8.94 4.66 17.58
CA ILE A 280 -7.73 5.04 16.84
C ILE A 280 -6.50 4.31 17.41
N SER A 281 -6.35 4.27 18.73
CA SER A 281 -5.24 3.55 19.36
C SER A 281 -5.31 2.03 19.11
N ASP A 282 -6.51 1.47 19.08
CA ASP A 282 -6.77 0.08 18.76
C ASP A 282 -6.44 -0.24 17.30
N PHE A 283 -6.61 0.71 16.40
CA PHE A 283 -6.20 0.59 15.00
C PHE A 283 -4.69 0.36 14.88
N PHE A 284 -3.87 1.09 15.65
CA PHE A 284 -2.41 0.92 15.67
C PHE A 284 -1.94 -0.30 16.47
N SER A 285 -2.85 -1.06 17.06
CA SER A 285 -2.50 -2.27 17.81
C SER A 285 -2.08 -3.40 16.87
N LEU A 286 -0.83 -3.85 17.00
CA LEU A 286 -0.32 -5.01 16.26
C LEU A 286 -1.09 -6.28 16.59
N SER A 287 -1.61 -6.44 17.83
CA SER A 287 -2.41 -7.60 18.21
C SER A 287 -3.67 -7.73 17.36
N ASN A 288 -4.35 -6.61 17.09
CA ASN A 288 -5.52 -6.58 16.21
C ASN A 288 -5.14 -6.86 14.75
N ALA A 289 -4.03 -6.30 14.26
CA ALA A 289 -3.55 -6.60 12.91
C ALA A 289 -3.23 -8.09 12.74
N TYR A 290 -2.55 -8.71 13.72
CA TYR A 290 -2.19 -10.12 13.69
C TYR A 290 -3.36 -11.08 13.92
N SER A 291 -4.51 -10.62 14.40
CA SER A 291 -5.74 -11.43 14.53
C SER A 291 -6.18 -12.04 13.18
N VAL A 292 -5.83 -11.39 12.07
CA VAL A 292 -6.12 -11.87 10.70
C VAL A 292 -5.43 -13.21 10.42
N LEU A 293 -4.28 -13.49 11.03
CA LEU A 293 -3.58 -14.78 10.86
C LEU A 293 -4.34 -15.97 11.44
N ALA A 294 -5.28 -15.73 12.35
CA ALA A 294 -6.18 -16.77 12.87
C ALA A 294 -7.28 -17.15 11.86
N LYS A 295 -7.48 -16.35 10.81
CA LYS A 295 -8.52 -16.62 9.81
C LYS A 295 -7.99 -17.53 8.70
N PRO A 296 -8.78 -18.54 8.25
CA PRO A 296 -8.36 -19.46 7.19
C PRO A 296 -8.16 -18.74 5.84
N ASP A 297 -8.86 -17.65 5.59
CA ASP A 297 -8.86 -16.95 4.30
C ASP A 297 -7.47 -16.44 3.88
N ILE A 298 -6.67 -15.97 4.84
CA ILE A 298 -5.30 -15.51 4.53
C ILE A 298 -4.44 -16.69 4.06
N TRP A 299 -4.58 -17.85 4.70
CA TRP A 299 -3.81 -19.04 4.36
C TRP A 299 -4.22 -19.65 3.04
N ILE A 300 -5.53 -19.71 2.77
CA ILE A 300 -6.06 -20.16 1.46
C ILE A 300 -5.51 -19.27 0.35
N GLY A 301 -5.57 -17.94 0.55
CA GLY A 301 -5.01 -16.98 -0.40
C GLY A 301 -3.49 -17.17 -0.60
N ALA A 302 -2.73 -17.32 0.48
CA ALA A 302 -1.29 -17.50 0.42
C ALA A 302 -0.90 -18.79 -0.31
N VAL A 303 -1.56 -19.92 -0.01
CA VAL A 303 -1.34 -21.19 -0.69
C VAL A 303 -1.68 -21.11 -2.17
N ALA A 304 -2.81 -20.49 -2.52
CA ALA A 304 -3.19 -20.26 -3.91
C ALA A 304 -2.15 -19.39 -4.64
N GLY A 305 -1.65 -18.31 -4.00
CA GLY A 305 -0.60 -17.47 -4.54
C GLY A 305 0.70 -18.22 -4.80
N VAL A 306 1.17 -19.02 -3.84
CA VAL A 306 2.35 -19.87 -4.00
C VAL A 306 2.16 -20.90 -5.11
N ALA A 307 0.98 -21.53 -5.21
CA ALA A 307 0.68 -22.47 -6.29
C ALA A 307 0.75 -21.78 -7.67
N MET A 308 0.21 -20.56 -7.80
CA MET A 308 0.29 -19.78 -9.04
C MET A 308 1.74 -19.39 -9.37
N LEU A 309 2.57 -19.05 -8.38
CA LEU A 309 4.00 -18.82 -8.59
C LEU A 309 4.75 -20.09 -9.04
N ALA A 310 4.43 -21.23 -8.46
CA ALA A 310 5.00 -22.51 -8.90
C ALA A 310 4.63 -22.83 -10.35
N LEU A 311 3.37 -22.57 -10.72
CA LEU A 311 2.91 -22.69 -12.11
C LEU A 311 3.64 -21.71 -13.05
N SER A 312 3.91 -20.48 -12.61
CA SER A 312 4.67 -19.51 -13.43
C SER A 312 6.10 -19.97 -13.71
N VAL A 313 6.76 -20.59 -12.71
CA VAL A 313 8.08 -21.23 -12.89
C VAL A 313 7.99 -22.39 -13.88
N TRP A 314 6.96 -23.23 -13.75
CA TRP A 314 6.73 -24.36 -14.64
C TRP A 314 6.51 -23.91 -16.10
N PHE A 315 5.62 -22.91 -16.34
CA PHE A 315 5.42 -22.34 -17.68
C PHE A 315 6.69 -21.74 -18.26
N ARG A 316 7.51 -21.07 -17.47
CA ARG A 316 8.80 -20.54 -17.90
C ARG A 316 9.73 -21.65 -18.38
N ARG A 317 9.70 -22.83 -17.75
CA ARG A 317 10.53 -23.97 -18.15
C ARG A 317 10.11 -24.57 -19.50
N TRP A 318 8.80 -24.72 -19.71
CA TRP A 318 8.28 -25.47 -20.90
C TRP A 318 8.09 -24.59 -22.14
N ARG A 319 7.86 -23.33 -21.98
CA ARG A 319 7.48 -22.45 -23.10
C ARG A 319 8.64 -21.73 -23.76
N ASP A 320 9.80 -21.79 -23.16
CA ASP A 320 11.03 -21.20 -23.69
C ASP A 320 11.78 -22.16 -24.64
N ASP A 321 11.31 -23.39 -24.77
CA ASP A 321 11.89 -24.41 -25.65
C ASP A 321 11.16 -24.49 -27.00
N SER A 322 10.16 -23.61 -27.29
CA SER A 322 9.36 -23.58 -28.52
C SER A 322 9.62 -22.32 -29.35
#